data_c16a23e68157ec3b44ef1730e13fcc67
#
_entry.id   c16a23e68157ec3b44ef1730e13fcc67
#
_cell.length_a   1.000
_cell.length_b   1.000
_cell.length_c   1.000
_cell.angle_alpha   90.00
_cell.angle_beta   90.00
_cell.angle_gamma   90.00
#
_symmetry.space_group_name_H-M   'P 1'
#
loop_
_entity.id
_entity.type
_entity.pdbx_description
1 polymer ?
#
loop_
_entity_poly.entity_id
_entity_poly.type
_entity_poly.pdbx_seq_one_letter_code
_entity_poly.pdbx_strand_id
1 'polypeptide(L)'
;MRLTDPGADMLTRVRNALQARHQKVDVPASRLKVEIARILKEEGYISNFKATEEEGHKVIRIYLKYGAHNEAAISKADRVSRPGCRVYVRRSEIPRVLGGMGINILTTPRGVMTGRQARKEGVGGELLCEIW
;
A
#
# COMPACT_ATOMS: atom_id res chain seq x y z
N MET A 1 -15.72 1.28 21.47
CA MET A 1 -15.57 0.51 20.23
C MET A 1 -14.29 0.87 19.53
N ARG A 2 -13.53 -0.10 19.17
CA ARG A 2 -12.27 0.13 18.51
C ARG A 2 -12.45 0.13 17.00
N LEU A 3 -12.12 1.24 16.36
CA LEU A 3 -12.12 1.31 14.92
C LEU A 3 -10.82 0.70 14.39
N THR A 4 -10.95 -0.26 13.49
CA THR A 4 -9.79 -0.88 12.84
C THR A 4 -9.64 -0.35 11.42
N ASP A 5 -8.41 0.02 11.07
CA ASP A 5 -8.06 0.39 9.71
C ASP A 5 -6.88 -0.49 9.29
N PRO A 6 -7.16 -1.65 8.68
CA PRO A 6 -6.10 -2.58 8.29
C PRO A 6 -5.06 -1.99 7.34
N GLY A 7 -5.50 -1.11 6.43
CA GLY A 7 -4.58 -0.46 5.51
C GLY A 7 -3.62 0.49 6.21
N ALA A 8 -4.12 1.28 7.16
CA ALA A 8 -3.29 2.19 7.94
C ALA A 8 -2.31 1.42 8.83
N ASP A 9 -2.73 0.32 9.43
CA ASP A 9 -1.86 -0.52 10.25
C ASP A 9 -0.69 -1.06 9.43
N MET A 10 -0.96 -1.57 8.23
CA MET A 10 0.07 -2.06 7.32
C MET A 10 1.08 -0.96 6.97
N LEU A 11 0.60 0.23 6.58
CA LEU A 11 1.48 1.34 6.22
C LEU A 11 2.33 1.79 7.40
N THR A 12 1.75 1.84 8.60
CA THR A 12 2.47 2.21 9.81
C THR A 12 3.57 1.20 10.14
N ARG A 13 3.28 -0.09 10.05
CA ARG A 13 4.27 -1.15 10.29
C ARG A 13 5.42 -1.08 9.28
N VAL A 14 5.09 -0.86 8.01
CA VAL A 14 6.12 -0.73 6.95
C VAL A 14 6.99 0.50 7.21
N ARG A 15 6.40 1.65 7.52
CA ARG A 15 7.16 2.87 7.83
C ARG A 15 8.08 2.68 9.02
N ASN A 16 7.58 2.09 10.10
CA ASN A 16 8.38 1.87 11.30
C ASN A 16 9.55 0.91 11.02
N ALA A 17 9.28 -0.15 10.26
CA ALA A 17 10.32 -1.13 9.90
C ALA A 17 11.40 -0.49 9.02
N LEU A 18 11.02 0.39 8.09
CA LEU A 18 11.97 1.12 7.25
C LEU A 18 12.83 2.07 8.06
N GLN A 19 12.25 2.78 9.02
CA GLN A 19 13.00 3.67 9.91
C GLN A 19 14.02 2.90 10.76
N ALA A 20 13.64 1.70 11.19
CA ALA A 20 14.53 0.82 11.98
C ALA A 20 15.49 0.02 11.11
N ARG A 21 15.44 0.17 9.79
CA ARG A 21 16.28 -0.55 8.82
C ARG A 21 16.12 -2.06 8.90
N HIS A 22 14.91 -2.54 9.19
CA HIS A 22 14.61 -3.96 9.16
C HIS A 22 14.58 -4.46 7.72
N GLN A 23 14.92 -5.73 7.50
CA GLN A 23 14.86 -6.32 6.17
C GLN A 23 13.47 -6.83 5.83
N LYS A 24 12.68 -7.16 6.84
CA LYS A 24 11.33 -7.68 6.65
C LYS A 24 10.42 -7.23 7.78
N VAL A 25 9.12 -7.27 7.50
CA VAL A 25 8.09 -6.95 8.49
C VAL A 25 6.88 -7.85 8.25
N ASP A 26 6.28 -8.32 9.34
CA ASP A 26 5.07 -9.15 9.28
C ASP A 26 3.85 -8.29 9.60
N VAL A 27 2.80 -8.45 8.81
CA VAL A 27 1.50 -7.81 9.07
C VAL A 27 0.40 -8.86 9.02
N PRO A 28 -0.67 -8.70 9.83
CA PRO A 28 -1.80 -9.64 9.74
C PRO A 28 -2.36 -9.66 8.32
N ALA A 29 -2.67 -10.86 7.81
CA ALA A 29 -3.13 -11.03 6.44
C ALA A 29 -4.58 -10.61 6.25
N SER A 30 -4.89 -10.03 5.09
CA SER A 30 -6.23 -9.80 4.59
C SER A 30 -6.15 -9.70 3.07
N ARG A 31 -7.29 -9.84 2.39
CA ARG A 31 -7.33 -9.71 0.93
C ARG A 31 -6.81 -8.34 0.48
N LEU A 32 -7.27 -7.28 1.15
CA LEU A 32 -6.84 -5.92 0.81
C LEU A 32 -5.33 -5.76 0.97
N LYS A 33 -4.77 -6.25 2.07
CA LYS A 33 -3.33 -6.12 2.33
C LYS A 33 -2.49 -6.91 1.32
N VAL A 34 -2.96 -8.11 0.92
CA VAL A 34 -2.29 -8.89 -0.12
C VAL A 34 -2.26 -8.12 -1.43
N GLU A 35 -3.38 -7.50 -1.82
CA GLU A 35 -3.46 -6.71 -3.04
C GLU A 35 -2.56 -5.48 -2.98
N ILE A 36 -2.49 -4.81 -1.84
CA ILE A 36 -1.59 -3.67 -1.66
C ILE A 36 -0.12 -4.14 -1.78
N ALA A 37 0.23 -5.25 -1.14
CA ALA A 37 1.58 -5.79 -1.22
C ALA A 37 1.95 -6.17 -2.66
N ARG A 38 1.02 -6.76 -3.42
CA ARG A 38 1.23 -7.09 -4.82
C ARG A 38 1.57 -5.83 -5.64
N ILE A 39 0.82 -4.75 -5.43
CA ILE A 39 1.05 -3.49 -6.13
C ILE A 39 2.41 -2.90 -5.74
N LEU A 40 2.76 -2.91 -4.46
CA LEU A 40 4.05 -2.39 -3.99
C LEU A 40 5.21 -3.16 -4.62
N LYS A 41 5.06 -4.47 -4.78
CA LYS A 41 6.07 -5.30 -5.44
C LYS A 41 6.17 -4.98 -6.92
N GLU A 42 5.03 -4.93 -7.62
CA GLU A 42 4.99 -4.62 -9.06
C GLU A 42 5.58 -3.26 -9.38
N GLU A 43 5.35 -2.28 -8.51
CA GLU A 43 5.85 -0.92 -8.68
C GLU A 43 7.28 -0.73 -8.17
N GLY A 44 7.89 -1.78 -7.62
CA GLY A 44 9.28 -1.75 -7.20
C GLY A 44 9.54 -1.11 -5.84
N TYR A 45 8.53 -0.97 -5.01
CA TYR A 45 8.68 -0.38 -3.67
C TYR A 45 9.11 -1.38 -2.62
N ILE A 46 8.82 -2.66 -2.82
CA ILE A 46 9.28 -3.74 -1.96
C ILE A 46 9.95 -4.81 -2.81
N SER A 47 10.81 -5.63 -2.19
CA SER A 47 11.50 -6.70 -2.90
C SER A 47 10.59 -7.88 -3.18
N ASN A 48 9.81 -8.28 -2.18
CA ASN A 48 8.92 -9.42 -2.29
C ASN A 48 7.95 -9.44 -1.11
N PHE A 49 6.98 -10.34 -1.16
CA PHE A 49 6.12 -10.65 -0.02
C PHE A 49 5.72 -12.11 -0.08
N LYS A 50 5.40 -12.66 1.08
CA LYS A 50 4.93 -14.05 1.20
C LYS A 50 3.78 -14.12 2.18
N ALA A 51 2.76 -14.92 1.84
CA ALA A 51 1.75 -15.32 2.81
C ALA A 51 2.34 -16.47 3.63
N THR A 52 2.28 -16.35 4.94
CA THR A 52 2.79 -17.38 5.83
C THR A 52 1.86 -17.51 7.03
N GLU A 53 2.13 -18.46 7.90
CA GLU A 53 1.29 -18.70 9.07
C GLU A 53 2.20 -18.78 10.30
N GLU A 54 1.87 -17.99 11.32
CA GLU A 54 2.59 -18.00 12.58
C GLU A 54 1.60 -18.14 13.74
N GLU A 55 1.84 -19.14 14.60
CA GLU A 55 0.99 -19.40 15.74
C GLU A 55 -0.50 -19.50 15.39
N GLY A 56 -0.81 -20.13 14.26
CA GLY A 56 -2.18 -20.29 13.78
C GLY A 56 -2.79 -19.06 13.12
N HIS A 57 -2.03 -17.98 12.98
CA HIS A 57 -2.49 -16.75 12.35
C HIS A 57 -1.82 -16.56 10.99
N LYS A 58 -2.62 -16.16 10.00
CA LYS A 58 -2.10 -15.85 8.66
C LYS A 58 -1.49 -14.46 8.69
N VAL A 59 -0.25 -14.36 8.23
CA VAL A 59 0.46 -13.09 8.13
C VAL A 59 1.03 -12.93 6.73
N ILE A 60 1.24 -11.67 6.34
CA ILE A 60 1.99 -11.34 5.13
C ILE A 60 3.37 -10.89 5.58
N ARG A 61 4.40 -11.59 5.12
CA ARG A 61 5.79 -11.20 5.35
C ARG A 61 6.26 -10.36 4.19
N ILE A 62 6.57 -9.10 4.47
CA ILE A 62 6.98 -8.13 3.46
C ILE A 62 8.49 -7.96 3.56
N TYR A 63 9.18 -8.20 2.43
CA TYR A 63 10.62 -8.00 2.33
C TYR A 63 10.88 -6.60 1.80
N LEU A 64 11.45 -5.76 2.65
CA LEU A 64 11.67 -4.35 2.36
C LEU A 64 12.83 -4.17 1.39
N LYS A 65 12.85 -3.02 0.71
CA LYS A 65 13.83 -2.74 -0.33
C LYS A 65 14.59 -1.47 -0.01
N TYR A 66 15.92 -1.53 -0.17
CA TYR A 66 16.82 -0.42 0.03
C TYR A 66 17.70 -0.27 -1.20
N GLY A 67 18.11 0.96 -1.49
CA GLY A 67 18.99 1.24 -2.61
C GLY A 67 20.47 1.01 -2.27
N ALA A 68 21.33 1.35 -3.23
CA ALA A 68 22.78 1.13 -3.12
C ALA A 68 23.43 1.88 -1.95
N HIS A 69 22.83 3.00 -1.53
CA HIS A 69 23.34 3.80 -0.39
C HIS A 69 22.49 3.59 0.86
N ASN A 70 21.80 2.45 0.95
CA ASN A 70 20.95 2.07 2.07
C ASN A 70 19.74 3.00 2.27
N GLU A 71 19.35 3.74 1.23
CA GLU A 71 18.13 4.52 1.23
C GLU A 71 16.92 3.62 1.03
N ALA A 72 15.84 3.90 1.76
CA ALA A 72 14.61 3.15 1.62
C ALA A 72 13.96 3.41 0.26
N ALA A 73 13.44 2.37 -0.39
CA ALA A 73 12.73 2.51 -1.66
C ALA A 73 11.43 3.30 -1.47
N ILE A 74 10.82 3.23 -0.30
CA ILE A 74 9.66 4.03 0.06
C ILE A 74 10.14 5.22 0.89
N SER A 75 9.92 6.43 0.38
CA SER A 75 10.21 7.66 1.13
C SER A 75 9.03 8.05 2.01
N LYS A 76 7.82 7.85 1.53
CA LYS A 76 6.61 8.21 2.25
C LYS A 76 5.45 7.30 1.88
N ALA A 77 4.65 6.95 2.87
CA ALA A 77 3.44 6.15 2.70
C ALA A 77 2.33 6.77 3.56
N ASP A 78 1.39 7.42 2.90
CA ASP A 78 0.32 8.15 3.56
C ASP A 78 -1.04 7.50 3.32
N ARG A 79 -1.78 7.32 4.39
CA ARG A 79 -3.18 6.92 4.32
C ARG A 79 -4.04 8.13 3.90
N VAL A 80 -4.86 7.97 2.86
CA VAL A 80 -5.77 9.02 2.38
C VAL A 80 -7.18 8.78 2.92
N SER A 81 -7.80 7.66 2.55
CA SER A 81 -9.15 7.32 3.02
C SER A 81 -9.07 6.70 4.42
N ARG A 82 -9.95 7.13 5.32
CA ARG A 82 -9.97 6.70 6.72
C ARG A 82 -11.38 6.31 7.12
N PRO A 83 -11.58 5.46 8.15
CA PRO A 83 -12.91 5.02 8.53
C PRO A 83 -13.92 6.15 8.76
N GLY A 84 -13.48 7.28 9.35
CA GLY A 84 -14.34 8.43 9.59
C GLY A 84 -14.36 9.46 8.47
N CYS A 85 -13.56 9.27 7.41
CA CYS A 85 -13.44 10.22 6.31
C CYS A 85 -13.01 9.48 5.04
N ARG A 86 -13.97 8.81 4.39
CA ARG A 86 -13.69 8.08 3.15
C ARG A 86 -13.51 9.06 2.00
N VAL A 87 -12.55 8.80 1.13
CA VAL A 87 -12.24 9.64 -0.02
C VAL A 87 -12.49 8.85 -1.29
N TYR A 88 -13.46 9.30 -2.08
CA TYR A 88 -13.81 8.69 -3.37
C TYR A 88 -13.45 9.64 -4.49
N VAL A 89 -12.92 9.11 -5.57
CA VAL A 89 -12.57 9.90 -6.75
C VAL A 89 -13.17 9.28 -7.99
N ARG A 90 -13.59 10.14 -8.91
CA ARG A 90 -14.03 9.72 -10.24
C ARG A 90 -12.80 9.51 -11.12
N ARG A 91 -12.98 8.74 -12.21
CA ARG A 91 -11.90 8.46 -13.17
C ARG A 91 -11.15 9.72 -13.64
N SER A 92 -11.88 10.83 -13.80
CA SER A 92 -11.30 12.10 -14.26
C SER A 92 -10.66 12.92 -13.15
N GLU A 93 -10.84 12.52 -11.90
CA GLU A 93 -10.38 13.28 -10.72
C GLU A 93 -9.25 12.56 -9.96
N ILE A 94 -8.73 11.46 -10.49
CA ILE A 94 -7.67 10.69 -9.82
C ILE A 94 -6.39 11.55 -9.81
N PRO A 95 -5.91 11.92 -8.61
CA PRO A 95 -4.72 12.77 -8.52
C PRO A 95 -3.45 12.04 -8.93
N ARG A 96 -2.44 12.78 -9.31
CA ARG A 96 -1.10 12.25 -9.56
C ARG A 96 -0.23 12.52 -8.34
N VAL A 97 0.57 11.53 -7.96
CA VAL A 97 1.48 11.66 -6.83
C VAL A 97 2.85 12.08 -7.35
N LEU A 98 3.35 13.23 -6.87
CA LEU A 98 4.63 13.80 -7.30
C LEU A 98 4.76 13.85 -8.83
N GLY A 99 3.74 14.35 -9.53
CA GLY A 99 3.76 14.48 -10.98
C GLY A 99 3.86 13.15 -11.73
N GLY A 100 3.49 12.04 -11.08
CA GLY A 100 3.56 10.70 -11.66
C GLY A 100 4.76 9.89 -11.20
N MET A 101 5.62 10.44 -10.37
CA MET A 101 6.78 9.71 -9.84
C MET A 101 6.41 8.76 -8.69
N GLY A 102 5.34 9.07 -7.96
CA GLY A 102 4.80 8.18 -6.96
C GLY A 102 3.56 7.47 -7.47
N ILE A 103 2.93 6.70 -6.59
CA ILE A 103 1.67 6.00 -6.88
C ILE A 103 0.62 6.31 -5.84
N ASN A 104 -0.64 6.20 -6.25
CA ASN A 104 -1.74 6.02 -5.32
C ASN A 104 -2.38 4.67 -5.58
N ILE A 105 -3.07 4.16 -4.58
CA ILE A 105 -3.75 2.87 -4.65
C ILE A 105 -5.22 3.10 -4.39
N LEU A 106 -6.06 2.58 -5.29
CA LEU A 106 -7.52 2.68 -5.21
C LEU A 106 -8.15 1.31 -5.11
N THR A 107 -9.28 1.24 -4.43
CA THR A 107 -10.18 0.10 -4.58
C THR A 107 -11.31 0.52 -5.51
N THR A 108 -11.50 -0.23 -6.59
CA THR A 108 -12.45 0.07 -7.65
C THR A 108 -13.40 -1.11 -7.85
N PRO A 109 -14.49 -0.93 -8.62
CA PRO A 109 -15.35 -2.07 -8.97
C PRO A 109 -14.62 -3.21 -9.70
N ARG A 110 -13.45 -2.93 -10.27
CA ARG A 110 -12.62 -3.93 -10.96
C ARG A 110 -11.46 -4.42 -10.13
N GLY A 111 -11.40 -4.06 -8.84
CA GLY A 111 -10.37 -4.52 -7.92
C GLY A 111 -9.48 -3.40 -7.41
N VAL A 112 -8.47 -3.80 -6.65
CA VAL A 112 -7.47 -2.87 -6.10
C VAL A 112 -6.41 -2.64 -7.18
N MET A 113 -6.12 -1.37 -7.45
CA MET A 113 -5.18 -1.01 -8.52
C MET A 113 -4.56 0.37 -8.26
N THR A 114 -3.53 0.70 -9.03
CA THR A 114 -2.93 2.04 -8.98
C THR A 114 -3.84 3.05 -9.68
N GLY A 115 -3.65 4.34 -9.35
CA GLY A 115 -4.37 5.40 -10.04
C GLY A 115 -4.11 5.43 -11.53
N ARG A 116 -2.87 5.10 -11.94
CA ARG A 116 -2.52 5.00 -13.35
C ARG A 116 -3.36 3.93 -14.05
N GLN A 117 -3.46 2.75 -13.45
CA GLN A 117 -4.25 1.66 -14.01
C GLN A 117 -5.73 2.01 -14.03
N ALA A 118 -6.24 2.63 -12.96
CA ALA A 118 -7.63 3.06 -12.89
C ALA A 118 -7.99 4.07 -13.98
N ARG A 119 -7.10 5.05 -14.23
CA ARG A 119 -7.30 5.99 -15.34
C ARG A 119 -7.32 5.28 -16.68
N LYS A 120 -6.41 4.32 -16.87
CA LYS A 120 -6.32 3.54 -18.13
C LYS A 120 -7.58 2.72 -18.36
N GLU A 121 -8.15 2.15 -17.30
CA GLU A 121 -9.38 1.36 -17.41
C GLU A 121 -10.65 2.21 -17.36
N GLY A 122 -10.52 3.50 -17.08
CA GLY A 122 -11.64 4.42 -17.05
C GLY A 122 -12.57 4.24 -15.86
N VAL A 123 -12.02 3.85 -14.71
CA VAL A 123 -12.76 3.62 -13.46
C VAL A 123 -12.26 4.52 -12.34
N GLY A 124 -13.18 4.92 -11.46
CA GLY A 124 -12.84 5.57 -10.21
C GLY A 124 -13.08 4.64 -9.03
N GLY A 125 -12.86 5.12 -7.83
CA GLY A 125 -13.08 4.34 -6.63
C GLY A 125 -12.64 5.04 -5.38
N GLU A 126 -12.43 4.28 -4.32
CA GLU A 126 -11.96 4.81 -3.05
C GLU A 126 -10.42 4.94 -3.09
N LEU A 127 -9.94 6.15 -2.84
CA LEU A 127 -8.51 6.44 -2.81
C LEU A 127 -7.96 6.05 -1.44
N LEU A 128 -7.23 4.94 -1.40
CA LEU A 128 -6.76 4.35 -0.14
C LEU A 128 -5.52 5.04 0.42
N CYS A 129 -4.48 5.17 -0.38
CA CYS A 129 -3.20 5.70 0.07
C CYS A 129 -2.35 6.23 -1.07
N GLU A 130 -1.29 6.95 -0.69
CA GLU A 130 -0.29 7.49 -1.62
C GLU A 130 1.09 7.04 -1.14
N ILE A 131 1.95 6.65 -2.09
CA ILE A 131 3.27 6.10 -1.82
C ILE A 131 4.30 6.73 -2.76
N TRP A 132 5.42 7.14 -2.22
CA TRP A 132 6.57 7.59 -3.02
C TRP A 132 7.90 7.47 -2.30
#